data_4a294dff4eb700b99b8fd7981c222fd8
#
_entry.id   4a294dff4eb700b99b8fd7981c222fd8
#
_cell.length_a   1.000
_cell.length_b   1.000
_cell.length_c   1.000
_cell.angle_alpha   90.00
_cell.angle_beta   90.00
_cell.angle_gamma   90.00
#
_symmetry.space_group_name_H-M   'P 1'
#
loop_
_entity.id
_entity.type
_entity.pdbx_description
1 polymer ?
#
loop_
_entity_poly.entity_id
_entity_poly.type
_entity_poly.pdbx_seq_one_letter_code
_entity_poly.pdbx_strand_id
1 'polypeptide(L)'
;MSNILLASVALSLVILIAAHDWRRSVKAILILVVLEGALRKWVLPQASQFIYFLKDFVLIGAYLRYFLLSQSQNRIFTKTPIVLMLLACVAVWGSLQAFNPSLGSIVIGLFGLKNYFLYIPLIWLVPQIFETEEELYQFIRNYLLLLIPVGILAISQFFSPPTSPLNVYAWSDEAPGIAVSGLGTVRVTGTFSYLSGYTTYLLACLCLLLPMLARPQPRLWQMLTLVEVVFLAVTSFMTLSRGVILGSVLMILSYFGIQAITNFSGFSRSVRNIFLPALIGFIVLSQSFRYAFDSFFTRATTNEDVPKRITGSFIEPITNSEFKGLDGYGLGATFQGNSMLRKTFHLSPGEVIPVYYESEMGRIMLEVGPVGFCLWYGLRLVLLYSLFKVYLKLSHPFLRQLALSAFVYQGVTFISQMVYNHTANVYHWFFYGFILLLPHLQRVDQWQKAQQPGLFYGYSTYIPGASHH
;
A
#
# COMPACT_ATOMS: atom_id res chain seq x y z
N MET A 1 9.90 -23.08 27.63
CA MET A 1 8.77 -23.84 27.05
C MET A 1 7.41 -23.14 27.28
N SER A 2 7.13 -22.58 28.46
CA SER A 2 5.84 -21.90 28.75
C SER A 2 5.52 -20.74 27.82
N ASN A 3 6.49 -19.91 27.50
CA ASN A 3 6.28 -18.73 26.63
C ASN A 3 5.97 -19.11 25.17
N ILE A 4 6.56 -20.18 24.65
CA ILE A 4 6.30 -20.66 23.28
C ILE A 4 4.88 -21.25 23.19
N LEU A 5 4.48 -22.01 24.19
CA LEU A 5 3.14 -22.56 24.27
C LEU A 5 2.08 -21.46 24.36
N LEU A 6 2.29 -20.47 25.21
CA LEU A 6 1.39 -19.32 25.35
C LEU A 6 1.28 -18.54 24.03
N ALA A 7 2.40 -18.29 23.36
CA ALA A 7 2.43 -17.64 22.06
C ALA A 7 1.67 -18.44 21.00
N SER A 8 1.87 -19.77 20.95
CA SER A 8 1.17 -20.63 20.00
C SER A 8 -0.34 -20.64 20.23
N VAL A 9 -0.79 -20.68 21.50
CA VAL A 9 -2.21 -20.59 21.86
C VAL A 9 -2.79 -19.23 21.46
N ALA A 10 -2.08 -18.12 21.76
CA ALA A 10 -2.52 -16.78 21.39
C ALA A 10 -2.65 -16.63 19.87
N LEU A 11 -1.67 -17.12 19.09
CA LEU A 11 -1.70 -17.08 17.63
C LEU A 11 -2.84 -17.94 17.06
N SER A 12 -3.07 -19.13 17.62
CA SER A 12 -4.19 -19.99 17.22
C SER A 12 -5.52 -19.31 17.48
N LEU A 13 -5.67 -18.63 18.61
CA LEU A 13 -6.87 -17.86 18.93
C LEU A 13 -7.09 -16.71 17.94
N VAL A 14 -6.05 -15.99 17.57
CA VAL A 14 -6.12 -14.93 16.55
C VAL A 14 -6.61 -15.49 15.20
N ILE A 15 -6.08 -16.63 14.77
CA ILE A 15 -6.50 -17.30 13.53
C ILE A 15 -7.99 -17.69 13.61
N LEU A 16 -8.45 -18.26 14.73
CA LEU A 16 -9.85 -18.66 14.91
C LEU A 16 -10.81 -17.47 14.92
N ILE A 17 -10.45 -16.39 15.63
CA ILE A 17 -11.24 -15.14 15.64
C ILE A 17 -11.32 -14.54 14.22
N ALA A 18 -10.20 -14.50 13.52
CA ALA A 18 -10.14 -13.99 12.16
C ALA A 18 -10.93 -14.84 11.18
N ALA A 19 -10.94 -16.16 11.37
CA ALA A 19 -11.74 -17.06 10.54
C ALA A 19 -13.24 -16.94 10.81
N HIS A 20 -13.68 -16.52 12.02
CA HIS A 20 -15.09 -16.37 12.34
C HIS A 20 -15.77 -15.32 11.46
N ASP A 21 -15.16 -14.12 11.32
CA ASP A 21 -15.63 -13.04 10.43
C ASP A 21 -14.49 -12.59 9.51
N TRP A 22 -14.22 -13.36 8.47
CA TRP A 22 -13.13 -13.11 7.55
C TRP A 22 -13.27 -11.76 6.81
N ARG A 23 -14.49 -11.28 6.53
CA ARG A 23 -14.73 -10.00 5.84
C ARG A 23 -14.27 -8.83 6.71
N ARG A 24 -14.65 -8.83 8.00
CA ARG A 24 -14.17 -7.81 8.95
C ARG A 24 -12.67 -7.93 9.17
N SER A 25 -12.14 -9.15 9.22
CA SER A 25 -10.71 -9.39 9.39
C SER A 25 -9.89 -8.81 8.25
N VAL A 26 -10.33 -8.96 6.99
CA VAL A 26 -9.66 -8.32 5.85
C VAL A 26 -9.73 -6.79 5.92
N LYS A 27 -10.87 -6.21 6.32
CA LYS A 27 -10.98 -4.76 6.57
C LYS A 27 -10.05 -4.31 7.71
N ALA A 28 -9.96 -5.10 8.78
CA ALA A 28 -9.11 -4.82 9.93
C ALA A 28 -7.60 -4.83 9.60
N ILE A 29 -7.16 -5.61 8.60
CA ILE A 29 -5.76 -5.61 8.16
C ILE A 29 -5.27 -4.22 7.76
N LEU A 30 -6.10 -3.44 7.03
CA LEU A 30 -5.73 -2.08 6.65
C LEU A 30 -5.55 -1.17 7.86
N ILE A 31 -6.34 -1.37 8.92
CA ILE A 31 -6.21 -0.64 10.19
C ILE A 31 -4.98 -1.15 10.97
N LEU A 32 -4.78 -2.47 11.03
CA LEU A 32 -3.63 -3.06 11.71
C LEU A 32 -2.30 -2.62 11.11
N VAL A 33 -2.22 -2.47 9.78
CA VAL A 33 -1.01 -1.95 9.12
C VAL A 33 -0.65 -0.55 9.64
N VAL A 34 -1.65 0.29 9.95
CA VAL A 34 -1.42 1.63 10.49
C VAL A 34 -1.03 1.57 11.98
N LEU A 35 -1.63 0.67 12.76
CA LEU A 35 -1.47 0.62 14.21
C LEU A 35 -0.33 -0.30 14.69
N GLU A 36 0.09 -1.27 13.87
CA GLU A 36 1.10 -2.27 14.22
C GLU A 36 2.36 -1.66 14.83
N GLY A 37 2.91 -0.63 14.19
CA GLY A 37 4.13 -0.01 14.66
C GLY A 37 3.94 0.72 16.00
N ALA A 38 2.77 1.32 16.25
CA ALA A 38 2.47 1.92 17.54
C ALA A 38 2.40 0.88 18.67
N LEU A 39 1.76 -0.26 18.39
CA LEU A 39 1.72 -1.39 19.32
C LEU A 39 3.12 -1.89 19.64
N ARG A 40 3.99 -2.00 18.64
CA ARG A 40 5.38 -2.48 18.78
C ARG A 40 6.30 -1.48 19.49
N LYS A 41 6.10 -0.17 19.28
CA LYS A 41 6.97 0.87 19.83
C LYS A 41 6.63 1.22 21.26
N TRP A 42 5.34 1.31 21.60
CA TRP A 42 4.90 1.94 22.86
C TRP A 42 4.01 1.06 23.73
N VAL A 43 3.16 0.20 23.14
CA VAL A 43 2.17 -0.56 23.93
C VAL A 43 2.75 -1.86 24.43
N LEU A 44 3.33 -2.65 23.56
CA LEU A 44 3.87 -3.99 23.87
C LEU A 44 5.24 -4.20 23.22
N PRO A 45 6.26 -3.41 23.55
CA PRO A 45 7.59 -3.54 22.94
C PRO A 45 8.23 -4.91 23.20
N GLN A 46 7.93 -5.55 24.34
CA GLN A 46 8.41 -6.89 24.66
C GLN A 46 7.85 -7.97 23.72
N ALA A 47 6.66 -7.76 23.16
CA ALA A 47 6.03 -8.66 22.19
C ALA A 47 6.19 -8.18 20.74
N SER A 48 7.12 -7.26 20.46
CA SER A 48 7.30 -6.63 19.16
C SER A 48 7.40 -7.61 18.00
N GLN A 49 8.08 -8.75 18.19
CA GLN A 49 8.21 -9.79 17.16
C GLN A 49 6.86 -10.47 16.86
N PHE A 50 6.06 -10.77 17.88
CA PHE A 50 4.74 -11.39 17.70
C PHE A 50 3.75 -10.41 17.03
N ILE A 51 3.77 -9.14 17.44
CA ILE A 51 2.92 -8.11 16.86
C ILE A 51 3.26 -7.89 15.37
N TYR A 52 4.53 -8.01 14.99
CA TYR A 52 4.96 -7.95 13.58
C TYR A 52 4.24 -8.97 12.70
N PHE A 53 3.99 -10.18 13.20
CA PHE A 53 3.27 -11.23 12.49
C PHE A 53 1.76 -11.19 12.68
N LEU A 54 1.22 -10.35 13.58
CA LEU A 54 -0.20 -10.35 13.93
C LEU A 54 -1.10 -10.24 12.70
N LYS A 55 -0.82 -9.29 11.78
CA LYS A 55 -1.58 -9.12 10.54
C LYS A 55 -1.51 -10.35 9.63
N ASP A 56 -0.37 -11.07 9.64
CA ASP A 56 -0.17 -12.26 8.82
C ASP A 56 -1.06 -13.40 9.33
N PHE A 57 -1.16 -13.59 10.65
CA PHE A 57 -2.07 -14.59 11.26
C PHE A 57 -3.53 -14.24 11.06
N VAL A 58 -3.91 -12.96 11.12
CA VAL A 58 -5.26 -12.50 10.78
C VAL A 58 -5.60 -12.84 9.32
N LEU A 59 -4.66 -12.62 8.38
CA LEU A 59 -4.83 -12.99 6.97
C LEU A 59 -4.97 -14.50 6.82
N ILE A 60 -4.13 -15.29 7.45
CA ILE A 60 -4.20 -16.76 7.39
C ILE A 60 -5.57 -17.24 7.87
N GLY A 61 -6.09 -16.71 8.98
CA GLY A 61 -7.44 -17.02 9.45
C GLY A 61 -8.53 -16.69 8.43
N ALA A 62 -8.45 -15.51 7.81
CA ALA A 62 -9.37 -15.11 6.75
C ALA A 62 -9.28 -16.04 5.53
N TYR A 63 -8.06 -16.44 5.11
CA TYR A 63 -7.84 -17.36 3.99
C TYR A 63 -8.38 -18.76 4.26
N LEU A 64 -8.13 -19.31 5.45
CA LEU A 64 -8.67 -20.61 5.85
C LEU A 64 -10.20 -20.62 5.75
N ARG A 65 -10.86 -19.57 6.24
CA ARG A 65 -12.32 -19.46 6.12
C ARG A 65 -12.76 -19.34 4.68
N TYR A 66 -12.15 -18.43 3.93
CA TYR A 66 -12.56 -18.15 2.56
C TYR A 66 -12.31 -19.32 1.60
N PHE A 67 -11.13 -19.91 1.63
CA PHE A 67 -10.75 -20.94 0.66
C PHE A 67 -11.16 -22.35 1.05
N LEU A 68 -11.12 -22.71 2.35
CA LEU A 68 -11.34 -24.08 2.81
C LEU A 68 -12.71 -24.30 3.41
N LEU A 69 -13.25 -23.36 4.19
CA LEU A 69 -14.45 -23.58 4.98
C LEU A 69 -15.71 -22.93 4.39
N SER A 70 -15.58 -21.97 3.49
CA SER A 70 -16.74 -21.32 2.88
C SER A 70 -17.22 -22.11 1.67
N GLN A 71 -18.49 -22.55 1.70
CA GLN A 71 -19.17 -23.19 0.56
C GLN A 71 -19.76 -22.16 -0.43
N SER A 72 -19.32 -20.91 -0.41
CA SER A 72 -19.86 -19.85 -1.26
C SER A 72 -19.69 -20.21 -2.74
N GLN A 73 -20.81 -20.44 -3.42
CA GLN A 73 -20.88 -20.74 -4.86
C GLN A 73 -20.53 -19.51 -5.73
N ASN A 74 -20.55 -18.30 -5.17
CA ASN A 74 -20.38 -17.04 -5.92
C ASN A 74 -19.00 -16.40 -5.70
N ARG A 75 -17.94 -17.20 -5.77
CA ARG A 75 -16.57 -16.63 -5.68
C ARG A 75 -16.23 -15.86 -6.94
N ILE A 76 -15.78 -14.61 -6.76
CA ILE A 76 -15.33 -13.77 -7.87
C ILE A 76 -13.85 -14.08 -8.10
N PHE A 77 -13.57 -14.91 -9.10
CA PHE A 77 -12.21 -15.17 -9.54
C PHE A 77 -11.91 -14.39 -10.83
N THR A 78 -10.63 -14.06 -11.01
CA THR A 78 -10.19 -13.53 -12.31
C THR A 78 -10.45 -14.56 -13.40
N LYS A 79 -11.14 -14.11 -14.47
CA LYS A 79 -11.35 -14.93 -15.67
C LYS A 79 -10.26 -14.71 -16.73
N THR A 80 -9.27 -13.87 -16.43
CA THR A 80 -8.19 -13.54 -17.37
C THR A 80 -7.13 -14.65 -17.33
N PRO A 81 -7.07 -15.53 -18.32
CA PRO A 81 -6.21 -16.73 -18.28
C PRO A 81 -4.73 -16.38 -18.14
N ILE A 82 -4.28 -15.28 -18.74
CA ILE A 82 -2.89 -14.84 -18.64
C ILE A 82 -2.49 -14.45 -17.21
N VAL A 83 -3.40 -13.85 -16.41
CA VAL A 83 -3.11 -13.51 -15.01
C VAL A 83 -2.97 -14.78 -14.19
N LEU A 84 -3.87 -15.76 -14.39
CA LEU A 84 -3.80 -17.03 -13.66
C LEU A 84 -2.56 -17.83 -14.05
N MET A 85 -2.21 -17.86 -15.33
CA MET A 85 -1.01 -18.53 -15.82
C MET A 85 0.24 -17.91 -15.22
N LEU A 86 0.38 -16.58 -15.26
CA LEU A 86 1.54 -15.90 -14.68
C LEU A 86 1.61 -16.08 -13.16
N LEU A 87 0.48 -16.02 -12.45
CA LEU A 87 0.45 -16.32 -11.02
C LEU A 87 0.92 -17.74 -10.72
N ALA A 88 0.47 -18.73 -11.52
CA ALA A 88 0.91 -20.11 -11.36
C ALA A 88 2.42 -20.26 -11.65
N CYS A 89 2.93 -19.66 -12.72
CA CYS A 89 4.35 -19.67 -13.05
C CYS A 89 5.20 -19.02 -11.94
N VAL A 90 4.78 -17.85 -11.44
CA VAL A 90 5.45 -17.16 -10.33
C VAL A 90 5.43 -18.00 -9.06
N ALA A 91 4.29 -18.63 -8.75
CA ALA A 91 4.16 -19.48 -7.57
C ALA A 91 5.03 -20.75 -7.65
N VAL A 92 5.05 -21.41 -8.81
CA VAL A 92 5.92 -22.58 -9.03
C VAL A 92 7.39 -22.19 -8.93
N TRP A 93 7.80 -21.15 -9.67
CA TRP A 93 9.19 -20.69 -9.64
C TRP A 93 9.62 -20.23 -8.24
N GLY A 94 8.80 -19.42 -7.57
CA GLY A 94 9.07 -18.97 -6.20
C GLY A 94 9.15 -20.14 -5.21
N SER A 95 8.29 -21.16 -5.36
CA SER A 95 8.36 -22.35 -4.53
C SER A 95 9.69 -23.11 -4.75
N LEU A 96 10.14 -23.26 -6.00
CA LEU A 96 11.44 -23.86 -6.30
C LEU A 96 12.58 -23.04 -5.66
N GLN A 97 12.53 -21.71 -5.77
CA GLN A 97 13.54 -20.82 -5.21
C GLN A 97 13.53 -20.78 -3.66
N ALA A 98 12.41 -21.12 -3.02
CA ALA A 98 12.38 -21.25 -1.57
C ALA A 98 13.16 -22.47 -1.05
N PHE A 99 13.36 -23.48 -1.90
CA PHE A 99 14.18 -24.64 -1.60
C PHE A 99 15.60 -24.55 -2.19
N ASN A 100 16.01 -23.39 -2.69
CA ASN A 100 17.34 -23.20 -3.28
C ASN A 100 18.43 -23.48 -2.22
N PRO A 101 19.40 -24.38 -2.51
CA PRO A 101 20.46 -24.76 -1.56
C PRO A 101 21.31 -23.58 -1.10
N SER A 102 21.45 -22.53 -1.93
CA SER A 102 22.23 -21.33 -1.62
C SER A 102 21.69 -20.58 -0.39
N LEU A 103 20.43 -20.80 -0.02
CA LEU A 103 19.86 -20.22 1.20
C LEU A 103 20.49 -20.80 2.49
N GLY A 104 21.10 -21.99 2.43
CA GLY A 104 21.63 -22.68 3.61
C GLY A 104 20.57 -23.16 4.62
N SER A 105 19.33 -22.67 4.52
CA SER A 105 18.23 -23.05 5.39
C SER A 105 16.89 -22.84 4.73
N ILE A 106 16.03 -23.85 4.80
CA ILE A 106 14.65 -23.80 4.32
C ILE A 106 13.80 -22.73 5.04
N VAL A 107 14.12 -22.42 6.29
CA VAL A 107 13.40 -21.40 7.09
C VAL A 107 13.47 -20.03 6.40
N ILE A 108 14.63 -19.68 5.84
CA ILE A 108 14.81 -18.44 5.08
C ILE A 108 13.94 -18.45 3.82
N GLY A 109 13.90 -19.57 3.09
CA GLY A 109 13.03 -19.73 1.93
C GLY A 109 11.54 -19.64 2.24
N LEU A 110 11.09 -20.25 3.34
CA LEU A 110 9.70 -20.14 3.82
C LEU A 110 9.35 -18.70 4.21
N PHE A 111 10.30 -17.97 4.82
CA PHE A 111 10.13 -16.55 5.11
C PHE A 111 10.07 -15.73 3.80
N GLY A 112 10.86 -16.08 2.80
CA GLY A 112 10.78 -15.52 1.46
C GLY A 112 9.41 -15.76 0.83
N LEU A 113 8.89 -17.01 0.85
CA LEU A 113 7.54 -17.33 0.37
C LEU A 113 6.46 -16.46 1.03
N LYS A 114 6.54 -16.29 2.36
CA LYS A 114 5.65 -15.41 3.08
C LYS A 114 5.70 -13.97 2.54
N ASN A 115 6.88 -13.42 2.33
CA ASN A 115 7.04 -12.04 1.87
C ASN A 115 6.52 -11.82 0.44
N TYR A 116 6.72 -12.78 -0.45
CA TYR A 116 6.27 -12.68 -1.83
C TYR A 116 4.79 -13.01 -2.01
N PHE A 117 4.26 -14.03 -1.35
CA PHE A 117 2.98 -14.64 -1.71
C PHE A 117 1.84 -14.44 -0.71
N LEU A 118 2.13 -14.17 0.57
CA LEU A 118 1.10 -14.14 1.62
C LEU A 118 -0.03 -13.14 1.32
N TYR A 119 0.27 -12.01 0.68
CA TYR A 119 -0.71 -10.95 0.43
C TYR A 119 -1.39 -11.05 -0.94
N ILE A 120 -0.90 -11.89 -1.86
CA ILE A 120 -1.49 -12.08 -3.20
C ILE A 120 -2.99 -12.44 -3.14
N PRO A 121 -3.44 -13.35 -2.24
CA PRO A 121 -4.85 -13.71 -2.18
C PRO A 121 -5.82 -12.57 -1.88
N LEU A 122 -5.35 -11.41 -1.41
CA LEU A 122 -6.19 -10.22 -1.25
C LEU A 122 -6.88 -9.81 -2.56
N ILE A 123 -6.28 -10.09 -3.73
CA ILE A 123 -6.90 -9.81 -5.04
C ILE A 123 -8.28 -10.48 -5.19
N TRP A 124 -8.51 -11.63 -4.55
CA TRP A 124 -9.78 -12.37 -4.60
C TRP A 124 -10.69 -12.09 -3.40
N LEU A 125 -10.13 -11.71 -2.25
CA LEU A 125 -10.91 -11.41 -1.06
C LEU A 125 -11.52 -10.01 -1.13
N VAL A 126 -10.76 -9.01 -1.59
CA VAL A 126 -11.20 -7.61 -1.69
C VAL A 126 -12.52 -7.45 -2.46
N PRO A 127 -12.76 -8.15 -3.59
CA PRO A 127 -14.04 -8.06 -4.30
C PRO A 127 -15.26 -8.53 -3.51
N GLN A 128 -15.07 -9.25 -2.42
CA GLN A 128 -16.17 -9.84 -1.65
C GLN A 128 -16.37 -9.23 -0.27
N ILE A 129 -15.56 -8.25 0.11
CA ILE A 129 -15.71 -7.53 1.38
C ILE A 129 -16.62 -6.32 1.28
N PHE A 130 -16.99 -5.89 0.06
CA PHE A 130 -17.92 -4.80 -0.20
C PHE A 130 -19.04 -5.26 -1.10
N GLU A 131 -20.29 -5.01 -0.69
CA GLU A 131 -21.49 -5.41 -1.42
C GLU A 131 -22.02 -4.28 -2.31
N THR A 132 -21.78 -3.02 -1.92
CA THR A 132 -22.23 -1.83 -2.63
C THR A 132 -21.14 -0.79 -2.78
N GLU A 133 -21.32 0.14 -3.73
CA GLU A 133 -20.44 1.29 -3.90
C GLU A 133 -20.43 2.18 -2.67
N GLU A 134 -21.58 2.36 -2.02
CA GLU A 134 -21.70 3.18 -0.83
C GLU A 134 -20.94 2.59 0.37
N GLU A 135 -20.97 1.26 0.52
CA GLU A 135 -20.17 0.58 1.57
C GLU A 135 -18.66 0.79 1.36
N LEU A 136 -18.20 0.67 0.10
CA LEU A 136 -16.81 0.96 -0.24
C LEU A 136 -16.46 2.43 0.05
N TYR A 137 -17.33 3.36 -0.34
CA TYR A 137 -17.13 4.79 -0.10
C TYR A 137 -17.02 5.09 1.40
N GLN A 138 -17.97 4.59 2.21
CA GLN A 138 -17.96 4.80 3.66
C GLN A 138 -16.72 4.18 4.32
N PHE A 139 -16.31 3.00 3.87
CA PHE A 139 -15.08 2.39 4.37
C PHE A 139 -13.85 3.25 4.08
N ILE A 140 -13.67 3.70 2.84
CA ILE A 140 -12.56 4.57 2.45
C ILE A 140 -12.62 5.89 3.25
N ARG A 141 -13.81 6.47 3.39
CA ARG A 141 -14.02 7.71 4.13
C ARG A 141 -13.57 7.58 5.59
N ASN A 142 -14.03 6.53 6.26
CA ASN A 142 -13.67 6.25 7.66
C ASN A 142 -12.17 5.90 7.80
N TYR A 143 -11.61 5.20 6.82
CA TYR A 143 -10.19 4.86 6.81
C TYR A 143 -9.29 6.10 6.72
N LEU A 144 -9.66 7.07 5.90
CA LEU A 144 -8.92 8.32 5.73
C LEU A 144 -8.90 9.19 7.00
N LEU A 145 -9.90 9.08 7.89
CA LEU A 145 -9.87 9.74 9.19
C LEU A 145 -8.64 9.37 10.04
N LEU A 146 -8.03 8.22 9.81
CA LEU A 146 -6.79 7.82 10.49
C LEU A 146 -5.62 8.76 10.19
N LEU A 147 -5.66 9.51 9.07
CA LEU A 147 -4.64 10.53 8.76
C LEU A 147 -4.55 11.60 9.84
N ILE A 148 -5.66 11.92 10.51
CA ILE A 148 -5.70 12.98 11.53
C ILE A 148 -4.88 12.58 12.77
N PRO A 149 -5.20 11.50 13.51
CA PRO A 149 -4.41 11.13 14.69
C PRO A 149 -2.98 10.75 14.35
N VAL A 150 -2.74 10.07 13.21
CA VAL A 150 -1.39 9.73 12.74
C VAL A 150 -0.60 10.99 12.38
N GLY A 151 -1.25 11.98 11.75
CA GLY A 151 -0.65 13.27 11.41
C GLY A 151 -0.31 14.10 12.63
N ILE A 152 -1.20 14.17 13.63
CA ILE A 152 -0.93 14.84 14.93
C ILE A 152 0.29 14.22 15.59
N LEU A 153 0.37 12.89 15.64
CA LEU A 153 1.53 12.19 16.18
C LEU A 153 2.81 12.52 15.40
N ALA A 154 2.75 12.51 14.07
CA ALA A 154 3.91 12.82 13.23
C ALA A 154 4.40 14.26 13.45
N ILE A 155 3.50 15.23 13.58
CA ILE A 155 3.87 16.62 13.92
C ILE A 155 4.54 16.67 15.31
N SER A 156 3.95 15.97 16.31
CA SER A 156 4.55 15.87 17.64
C SER A 156 5.95 15.24 17.62
N GLN A 157 6.17 14.20 16.81
CA GLN A 157 7.47 13.59 16.60
C GLN A 157 8.48 14.58 16.00
N PHE A 158 8.09 15.37 15.00
CA PHE A 158 8.97 16.29 14.31
C PHE A 158 9.51 17.40 15.23
N PHE A 159 8.66 17.92 16.12
CA PHE A 159 9.04 18.97 17.06
C PHE A 159 9.60 18.45 18.40
N SER A 160 9.61 17.12 18.60
CA SER A 160 10.21 16.51 19.79
C SER A 160 11.70 16.31 19.62
N PRO A 161 12.49 16.33 20.71
CA PRO A 161 13.92 16.01 20.64
C PRO A 161 14.17 14.62 20.03
N PRO A 162 15.29 14.40 19.35
CA PRO A 162 15.64 13.07 18.80
C PRO A 162 15.63 11.93 19.83
N THR A 163 15.93 12.25 21.10
CA THR A 163 15.94 11.30 22.23
C THR A 163 14.56 11.04 22.82
N SER A 164 13.52 11.72 22.32
CA SER A 164 12.15 11.52 22.81
C SER A 164 11.68 10.07 22.63
N PRO A 165 10.95 9.48 23.59
CA PRO A 165 10.30 8.18 23.43
C PRO A 165 9.34 8.10 22.23
N LEU A 166 8.90 9.24 21.71
CA LEU A 166 8.09 9.31 20.48
C LEU A 166 8.90 8.96 19.23
N ASN A 167 10.24 9.17 19.25
CA ASN A 167 11.14 9.09 18.11
C ASN A 167 11.94 7.79 18.08
N VAL A 168 11.27 6.65 18.23
CA VAL A 168 11.91 5.33 18.20
C VAL A 168 11.44 4.50 17.00
N TYR A 169 12.32 3.63 16.51
CA TYR A 169 11.94 2.54 15.62
C TYR A 169 11.43 1.34 16.43
N ALA A 170 10.59 0.51 15.84
CA ALA A 170 9.96 -0.62 16.54
C ALA A 170 10.94 -1.72 16.92
N TRP A 171 12.20 -1.64 16.44
CA TRP A 171 13.19 -2.67 16.70
C TRP A 171 14.60 -2.22 16.34
N SER A 172 15.52 -2.37 17.29
CA SER A 172 16.95 -2.44 17.06
C SER A 172 17.58 -3.30 18.17
N ASP A 173 18.45 -4.24 17.81
CA ASP A 173 19.23 -5.04 18.76
C ASP A 173 20.29 -4.21 19.51
N GLU A 174 20.59 -3.00 19.00
CA GLU A 174 21.71 -2.14 19.43
C GLU A 174 21.24 -0.78 19.87
N ALA A 175 20.39 -0.47 20.64
CA ALA A 175 19.77 0.79 21.00
C ALA A 175 18.56 1.17 20.11
N PRO A 176 17.55 1.82 20.66
CA PRO A 176 16.40 2.25 19.87
C PRO A 176 16.89 3.19 18.76
N GLY A 177 16.82 2.69 17.51
CA GLY A 177 17.22 3.46 16.36
C GLY A 177 16.35 4.70 16.25
N ILE A 178 16.98 5.88 16.35
CA ILE A 178 16.29 7.15 16.20
C ILE A 178 16.25 7.48 14.71
N ALA A 179 15.08 7.83 14.21
CA ALA A 179 14.90 8.29 12.84
C ALA A 179 15.44 9.74 12.68
N VAL A 180 16.74 9.89 12.64
CA VAL A 180 17.39 11.21 12.48
C VAL A 180 17.99 11.34 11.08
N SER A 181 17.85 12.51 10.46
CA SER A 181 18.61 12.85 9.24
C SER A 181 20.08 13.14 9.59
N GLY A 182 20.96 13.11 8.59
CA GLY A 182 22.36 13.53 8.77
C GLY A 182 22.54 14.99 9.27
N LEU A 183 21.46 15.77 9.30
CA LEU A 183 21.42 17.15 9.81
C LEU A 183 20.87 17.23 11.25
N GLY A 184 20.67 16.11 11.94
CA GLY A 184 20.11 16.08 13.29
C GLY A 184 18.59 16.25 13.38
N THR A 185 17.90 16.47 12.25
CA THR A 185 16.45 16.64 12.22
C THR A 185 15.73 15.30 12.27
N VAL A 186 14.68 15.18 13.09
CA VAL A 186 13.87 13.96 13.21
C VAL A 186 13.14 13.69 11.91
N ARG A 187 13.17 12.43 11.46
CA ARG A 187 12.38 11.90 10.34
C ARG A 187 11.18 11.18 10.90
N VAL A 188 9.99 11.75 10.72
CA VAL A 188 8.78 11.23 11.34
C VAL A 188 8.36 9.88 10.74
N THR A 189 7.91 8.98 11.60
CA THR A 189 7.42 7.66 11.23
C THR A 189 5.95 7.45 11.57
N GLY A 190 5.32 8.44 12.24
CA GLY A 190 3.97 8.29 12.75
C GLY A 190 3.82 7.05 13.64
N THR A 191 2.76 6.32 13.44
CA THR A 191 2.50 5.04 14.13
C THR A 191 3.31 3.87 13.57
N PHE A 192 3.98 4.02 12.43
CA PHE A 192 4.66 2.92 11.72
C PHE A 192 5.99 2.56 12.37
N SER A 193 6.38 1.29 12.23
CA SER A 193 7.64 0.76 12.76
C SER A 193 8.87 1.43 12.15
N TYR A 194 8.79 1.79 10.85
CA TYR A 194 9.87 2.40 10.06
C TYR A 194 9.33 3.48 9.13
N LEU A 195 10.22 4.34 8.67
CA LEU A 195 9.92 5.42 7.74
C LEU A 195 9.26 4.94 6.44
N SER A 196 9.75 3.82 5.86
CA SER A 196 9.23 3.28 4.59
C SER A 196 7.76 2.88 4.67
N GLY A 197 7.31 2.36 5.82
CA GLY A 197 5.90 2.07 6.07
C GLY A 197 5.05 3.35 6.05
N TYR A 198 5.51 4.40 6.74
CA TYR A 198 4.79 5.67 6.81
C TYR A 198 4.70 6.37 5.44
N THR A 199 5.82 6.46 4.70
CA THR A 199 5.80 7.05 3.35
C THR A 199 4.88 6.31 2.39
N THR A 200 4.83 4.99 2.48
CA THR A 200 3.88 4.17 1.70
C THR A 200 2.42 4.45 2.08
N TYR A 201 2.13 4.57 3.39
CA TYR A 201 0.80 4.94 3.88
C TYR A 201 0.35 6.29 3.34
N LEU A 202 1.23 7.30 3.35
CA LEU A 202 0.91 8.63 2.82
C LEU A 202 0.57 8.56 1.31
N LEU A 203 1.33 7.83 0.51
CA LEU A 203 1.02 7.62 -0.92
C LEU A 203 -0.29 6.84 -1.13
N ALA A 204 -0.57 5.83 -0.31
CA ALA A 204 -1.82 5.08 -0.36
C ALA A 204 -3.02 5.96 0.03
N CYS A 205 -2.88 6.81 1.05
CA CYS A 205 -3.89 7.79 1.41
C CYS A 205 -4.11 8.83 0.30
N LEU A 206 -3.06 9.31 -0.37
CA LEU A 206 -3.20 10.19 -1.54
C LEU A 206 -4.00 9.49 -2.65
N CYS A 207 -3.70 8.21 -2.93
CA CYS A 207 -4.44 7.40 -3.88
C CYS A 207 -5.95 7.39 -3.58
N LEU A 208 -6.33 7.27 -2.32
CA LEU A 208 -7.73 7.24 -1.90
C LEU A 208 -8.36 8.64 -1.80
N LEU A 209 -7.59 9.67 -1.46
CA LEU A 209 -8.07 11.06 -1.35
C LEU A 209 -8.42 11.67 -2.72
N LEU A 210 -7.66 11.40 -3.78
CA LEU A 210 -7.91 11.98 -5.11
C LEU A 210 -9.35 11.73 -5.60
N PRO A 211 -9.91 10.50 -5.55
CA PRO A 211 -11.31 10.27 -5.89
C PRO A 211 -12.31 10.93 -4.93
N MET A 212 -11.96 11.03 -3.64
CA MET A 212 -12.84 11.66 -2.65
C MET A 212 -13.00 13.17 -2.87
N LEU A 213 -11.93 13.85 -3.24
CA LEU A 213 -11.96 15.28 -3.57
C LEU A 213 -12.82 15.59 -4.81
N ALA A 214 -12.94 14.63 -5.73
CA ALA A 214 -13.73 14.80 -6.96
C ALA A 214 -15.24 14.48 -6.75
N ARG A 215 -15.62 13.82 -5.67
CA ARG A 215 -17.02 13.46 -5.35
C ARG A 215 -17.67 14.59 -4.53
N PRO A 216 -18.93 14.99 -4.85
CA PRO A 216 -19.70 15.88 -3.99
C PRO A 216 -19.90 15.25 -2.60
N GLN A 217 -19.60 15.99 -1.55
CA GLN A 217 -19.73 15.53 -0.16
C GLN A 217 -20.50 16.57 0.65
N PRO A 218 -21.17 16.18 1.75
CA PRO A 218 -21.69 17.12 2.75
C PRO A 218 -20.59 18.05 3.30
N ARG A 219 -20.93 19.28 3.69
CA ARG A 219 -19.96 20.30 4.14
C ARG A 219 -18.97 19.80 5.19
N LEU A 220 -19.46 19.06 6.19
CA LEU A 220 -18.61 18.49 7.25
C LEU A 220 -17.52 17.57 6.65
N TRP A 221 -17.91 16.69 5.75
CA TRP A 221 -16.97 15.77 5.10
C TRP A 221 -15.99 16.48 4.16
N GLN A 222 -16.43 17.57 3.51
CA GLN A 222 -15.52 18.41 2.70
C GLN A 222 -14.44 19.05 3.59
N MET A 223 -14.82 19.58 4.77
CA MET A 223 -13.87 20.15 5.73
C MET A 223 -12.89 19.08 6.25
N LEU A 224 -13.38 17.90 6.61
CA LEU A 224 -12.53 16.80 7.07
C LEU A 224 -11.55 16.36 5.97
N THR A 225 -12.01 16.26 4.71
CA THR A 225 -11.15 15.95 3.58
C THR A 225 -10.04 17.00 3.39
N LEU A 226 -10.36 18.28 3.58
CA LEU A 226 -9.34 19.34 3.53
C LEU A 226 -8.32 19.19 4.64
N VAL A 227 -8.76 18.90 5.88
CA VAL A 227 -7.88 18.63 7.02
C VAL A 227 -6.96 17.43 6.73
N GLU A 228 -7.49 16.36 6.16
CA GLU A 228 -6.71 15.18 5.76
C GLU A 228 -5.64 15.51 4.71
N VAL A 229 -5.99 16.32 3.70
CA VAL A 229 -5.02 16.80 2.69
C VAL A 229 -3.92 17.63 3.35
N VAL A 230 -4.27 18.48 4.31
CA VAL A 230 -3.30 19.29 5.08
C VAL A 230 -2.33 18.40 5.84
N PHE A 231 -2.85 17.43 6.61
CA PHE A 231 -2.00 16.50 7.36
C PHE A 231 -1.11 15.68 6.41
N LEU A 232 -1.65 15.18 5.32
CA LEU A 232 -0.89 14.45 4.32
C LEU A 232 0.26 15.30 3.77
N ALA A 233 -0.02 16.53 3.34
CA ALA A 233 0.98 17.42 2.76
C ALA A 233 2.09 17.77 3.77
N VAL A 234 1.72 18.27 4.95
CA VAL A 234 2.66 18.70 5.99
C VAL A 234 3.54 17.55 6.45
N THR A 235 2.94 16.41 6.77
CA THR A 235 3.71 15.27 7.29
C THR A 235 4.56 14.61 6.21
N SER A 236 4.18 14.70 4.93
CA SER A 236 5.06 14.26 3.83
C SER A 236 6.39 15.00 3.83
N PHE A 237 6.40 16.32 4.02
CA PHE A 237 7.65 17.10 4.17
C PHE A 237 8.41 16.72 5.45
N MET A 238 7.71 16.51 6.57
CA MET A 238 8.31 16.12 7.85
C MET A 238 8.96 14.72 7.83
N THR A 239 8.61 13.85 6.87
CA THR A 239 9.34 12.57 6.66
C THR A 239 10.77 12.81 6.18
N LEU A 240 11.08 13.98 5.63
CA LEU A 240 12.32 14.31 4.92
C LEU A 240 12.65 13.28 3.81
N SER A 241 11.62 12.61 3.28
CA SER A 241 11.74 11.61 2.21
C SER A 241 11.46 12.23 0.85
N ARG A 242 12.47 12.32 0.00
CA ARG A 242 12.32 12.76 -1.39
C ARG A 242 11.37 11.85 -2.18
N GLY A 243 11.37 10.55 -1.85
CA GLY A 243 10.54 9.56 -2.52
C GLY A 243 9.04 9.80 -2.35
N VAL A 244 8.57 10.20 -1.16
CA VAL A 244 7.14 10.48 -0.94
C VAL A 244 6.73 11.79 -1.65
N ILE A 245 7.55 12.82 -1.65
CA ILE A 245 7.24 14.09 -2.31
C ILE A 245 7.22 13.88 -3.83
N LEU A 246 8.28 13.30 -4.41
CA LEU A 246 8.34 13.00 -5.84
C LEU A 246 7.20 12.07 -6.26
N GLY A 247 6.95 11.01 -5.49
CA GLY A 247 5.85 10.09 -5.72
C GLY A 247 4.49 10.79 -5.70
N SER A 248 4.25 11.69 -4.73
CA SER A 248 3.01 12.46 -4.64
C SER A 248 2.82 13.40 -5.84
N VAL A 249 3.87 14.11 -6.24
CA VAL A 249 3.84 14.98 -7.41
C VAL A 249 3.56 14.18 -8.69
N LEU A 250 4.27 13.06 -8.90
CA LEU A 250 4.05 12.19 -10.05
C LEU A 250 2.63 11.60 -10.06
N MET A 251 2.09 11.20 -8.89
CA MET A 251 0.72 10.71 -8.78
C MET A 251 -0.30 11.79 -9.17
N ILE A 252 -0.15 13.01 -8.68
CA ILE A 252 -1.05 14.14 -8.99
C ILE A 252 -0.98 14.48 -10.47
N LEU A 253 0.23 14.63 -11.02
CA LEU A 253 0.43 14.97 -12.43
C LEU A 253 -0.11 13.86 -13.35
N SER A 254 0.17 12.59 -13.05
CA SER A 254 -0.30 11.47 -13.85
C SER A 254 -1.83 11.33 -13.78
N TYR A 255 -2.42 11.48 -12.58
CA TYR A 255 -3.87 11.41 -12.39
C TYR A 255 -4.60 12.48 -13.22
N PHE A 256 -4.19 13.74 -13.10
CA PHE A 256 -4.80 14.82 -13.86
C PHE A 256 -4.44 14.77 -15.35
N GLY A 257 -3.20 14.38 -15.71
CA GLY A 257 -2.78 14.22 -17.10
C GLY A 257 -3.61 13.17 -17.86
N ILE A 258 -3.82 12.00 -17.24
CA ILE A 258 -4.67 10.97 -17.85
C ILE A 258 -6.13 11.42 -17.91
N GLN A 259 -6.64 12.11 -16.90
CA GLN A 259 -7.98 12.69 -16.92
C GLN A 259 -8.13 13.72 -18.05
N ALA A 260 -7.16 14.60 -18.26
CA ALA A 260 -7.20 15.61 -19.31
C ALA A 260 -7.34 14.97 -20.71
N ILE A 261 -6.64 13.85 -20.93
CA ILE A 261 -6.67 13.13 -22.22
C ILE A 261 -7.97 12.33 -22.38
N THR A 262 -8.45 11.68 -21.33
CA THR A 262 -9.55 10.70 -21.41
C THR A 262 -10.92 11.27 -21.07
N ASN A 263 -10.98 12.40 -20.33
CA ASN A 263 -12.22 13.04 -19.86
C ASN A 263 -11.98 14.52 -19.53
N PHE A 264 -11.86 15.36 -20.55
CA PHE A 264 -11.53 16.78 -20.40
C PHE A 264 -12.56 17.56 -19.54
N SER A 265 -13.86 17.25 -19.65
CA SER A 265 -14.88 17.91 -18.83
C SER A 265 -14.75 17.56 -17.33
N GLY A 266 -14.43 16.32 -17.03
CA GLY A 266 -14.10 15.87 -15.66
C GLY A 266 -12.83 16.52 -15.14
N PHE A 267 -11.79 16.62 -15.97
CA PHE A 267 -10.53 17.30 -15.65
C PHE A 267 -10.75 18.76 -15.26
N SER A 268 -11.43 19.55 -16.12
CA SER A 268 -11.69 20.98 -15.88
C SER A 268 -12.42 21.22 -14.54
N ARG A 269 -13.41 20.36 -14.22
CA ARG A 269 -14.14 20.42 -12.95
C ARG A 269 -13.23 20.08 -11.77
N SER A 270 -12.43 19.02 -11.89
CA SER A 270 -11.52 18.57 -10.84
C SER A 270 -10.43 19.60 -10.57
N VAL A 271 -9.83 20.19 -11.58
CA VAL A 271 -8.82 21.25 -11.44
C VAL A 271 -9.39 22.44 -10.70
N ARG A 272 -10.56 22.94 -11.10
CA ARG A 272 -11.18 24.08 -10.44
C ARG A 272 -11.51 23.81 -8.98
N ASN A 273 -12.01 22.62 -8.67
CA ASN A 273 -12.51 22.30 -7.33
C ASN A 273 -11.41 21.80 -6.38
N ILE A 274 -10.30 21.27 -6.90
CA ILE A 274 -9.25 20.65 -6.11
C ILE A 274 -7.96 21.47 -6.16
N PHE A 275 -7.49 21.78 -7.36
CA PHE A 275 -6.16 22.38 -7.57
C PHE A 275 -6.05 23.77 -6.97
N LEU A 276 -7.04 24.63 -7.19
CA LEU A 276 -7.00 26.01 -6.71
C LEU A 276 -7.04 26.09 -5.17
N PRO A 277 -7.97 25.42 -4.45
CA PRO A 277 -7.94 25.37 -3.00
C PRO A 277 -6.68 24.69 -2.45
N ALA A 278 -6.18 23.63 -3.11
CA ALA A 278 -4.96 22.95 -2.70
C ALA A 278 -3.71 23.84 -2.85
N LEU A 279 -3.63 24.65 -3.92
CA LEU A 279 -2.53 25.59 -4.12
C LEU A 279 -2.52 26.68 -3.05
N ILE A 280 -3.68 27.26 -2.74
CA ILE A 280 -3.80 28.27 -1.66
C ILE A 280 -3.42 27.64 -0.32
N GLY A 281 -3.94 26.46 -0.04
CA GLY A 281 -3.60 25.70 1.19
C GLY A 281 -2.10 25.43 1.27
N PHE A 282 -1.46 25.02 0.17
CA PHE A 282 0.00 24.79 0.11
C PHE A 282 0.81 26.04 0.43
N ILE A 283 0.44 27.21 -0.12
CA ILE A 283 1.13 28.48 0.15
C ILE A 283 1.03 28.84 1.64
N VAL A 284 -0.18 28.74 2.23
CA VAL A 284 -0.38 28.99 3.66
C VAL A 284 0.41 28.02 4.53
N LEU A 285 0.39 26.73 4.19
CA LEU A 285 1.11 25.69 4.93
C LEU A 285 2.63 25.85 4.83
N SER A 286 3.16 26.24 3.67
CA SER A 286 4.60 26.44 3.49
C SER A 286 5.12 27.56 4.40
N GLN A 287 4.32 28.59 4.66
CA GLN A 287 4.68 29.63 5.62
C GLN A 287 4.54 29.17 7.07
N SER A 288 3.46 28.46 7.42
CA SER A 288 3.19 27.98 8.78
C SER A 288 4.18 26.91 9.24
N PHE A 289 4.65 26.07 8.33
CA PHE A 289 5.60 24.97 8.59
C PHE A 289 6.95 25.16 7.89
N ARG A 290 7.40 26.42 7.80
CA ARG A 290 8.63 26.80 7.09
C ARG A 290 9.83 25.95 7.48
N TYR A 291 10.02 25.68 8.78
CA TYR A 291 11.13 24.86 9.25
C TYR A 291 11.14 23.44 8.64
N ALA A 292 9.98 22.80 8.47
CA ALA A 292 9.88 21.48 7.85
C ALA A 292 10.22 21.53 6.34
N PHE A 293 9.76 22.57 5.66
CA PHE A 293 10.07 22.80 4.25
C PHE A 293 11.57 23.08 4.05
N ASP A 294 12.15 24.01 4.82
CA ASP A 294 13.57 24.35 4.74
C ASP A 294 14.45 23.13 5.03
N SER A 295 14.11 22.34 6.06
CA SER A 295 14.82 21.08 6.39
C SER A 295 14.75 20.07 5.25
N PHE A 296 13.58 19.95 4.59
CA PHE A 296 13.43 19.07 3.42
C PHE A 296 14.28 19.56 2.24
N PHE A 297 14.19 20.84 1.88
CA PHE A 297 14.93 21.39 0.75
C PHE A 297 16.44 21.36 0.98
N THR A 298 16.92 21.71 2.17
CA THR A 298 18.34 21.59 2.53
C THR A 298 18.83 20.16 2.31
N ARG A 299 18.07 19.16 2.80
CA ARG A 299 18.42 17.77 2.58
C ARG A 299 18.33 17.35 1.11
N ALA A 300 17.37 17.88 0.36
CA ALA A 300 17.20 17.55 -1.06
C ALA A 300 18.36 18.07 -1.92
N THR A 301 18.94 19.22 -1.55
CA THR A 301 20.06 19.84 -2.28
C THR A 301 21.42 19.29 -1.86
N THR A 302 21.58 18.85 -0.61
CA THR A 302 22.88 18.36 -0.10
C THR A 302 23.26 16.97 -0.63
N ASN A 303 22.28 16.14 -1.03
CA ASN A 303 22.51 14.77 -1.49
C ASN A 303 22.17 14.61 -2.98
N GLU A 304 23.15 14.38 -3.83
CA GLU A 304 23.02 14.20 -5.28
C GLU A 304 22.52 12.80 -5.71
N ASP A 305 22.11 11.94 -4.78
CA ASP A 305 21.86 10.50 -5.04
C ASP A 305 20.55 10.16 -5.75
N VAL A 306 19.63 11.11 -5.98
CA VAL A 306 18.30 10.78 -6.55
C VAL A 306 18.37 10.22 -7.97
N PRO A 307 19.09 10.83 -8.91
CA PRO A 307 19.24 10.27 -10.25
C PRO A 307 19.85 8.87 -10.23
N LYS A 308 20.91 8.67 -9.42
CA LYS A 308 21.58 7.37 -9.27
C LYS A 308 20.66 6.28 -8.73
N ARG A 309 19.78 6.60 -7.76
CA ARG A 309 18.82 5.62 -7.22
C ARG A 309 17.72 5.24 -8.20
N ILE A 310 17.23 6.18 -8.98
CA ILE A 310 16.22 5.90 -10.02
C ILE A 310 16.85 5.10 -11.15
N THR A 311 17.98 5.57 -11.69
CA THR A 311 18.69 4.86 -12.77
C THR A 311 19.23 3.51 -12.29
N GLY A 312 19.76 3.44 -11.06
CA GLY A 312 20.21 2.20 -10.43
C GLY A 312 19.11 1.14 -10.38
N SER A 313 17.87 1.52 -10.05
CA SER A 313 16.75 0.58 -10.03
C SER A 313 16.56 -0.16 -11.35
N PHE A 314 16.84 0.46 -12.49
CA PHE A 314 16.74 -0.15 -13.83
C PHE A 314 18.05 -0.76 -14.31
N ILE A 315 19.18 -0.20 -13.90
CA ILE A 315 20.50 -0.61 -14.39
C ILE A 315 21.05 -1.79 -13.59
N GLU A 316 20.91 -1.78 -12.26
CA GLU A 316 21.39 -2.85 -11.37
C GLU A 316 20.98 -4.26 -11.82
N PRO A 317 19.71 -4.53 -12.21
CA PRO A 317 19.32 -5.86 -12.68
C PRO A 317 19.99 -6.28 -13.98
N ILE A 318 20.47 -5.35 -14.80
CA ILE A 318 20.98 -5.60 -16.16
C ILE A 318 22.51 -5.65 -16.19
N THR A 319 23.18 -4.73 -15.48
CA THR A 319 24.61 -4.51 -15.61
C THR A 319 25.47 -5.42 -14.74
N ASN A 320 24.89 -6.08 -13.75
CA ASN A 320 25.66 -6.92 -12.88
C ASN A 320 25.78 -8.34 -13.48
N SER A 321 26.96 -8.68 -13.92
CA SER A 321 27.28 -9.99 -14.51
C SER A 321 27.50 -11.10 -13.46
N GLU A 322 27.43 -10.78 -12.17
CA GLU A 322 27.64 -11.74 -11.06
C GLU A 322 26.36 -12.48 -10.69
N PHE A 323 25.51 -12.76 -11.67
CA PHE A 323 24.33 -13.59 -11.45
C PHE A 323 24.72 -15.06 -11.23
N LYS A 324 24.01 -15.67 -10.29
CA LYS A 324 24.11 -17.09 -10.06
C LYS A 324 23.25 -17.87 -11.05
N GLY A 325 23.59 -17.85 -12.32
CA GLY A 325 22.84 -18.55 -13.37
C GLY A 325 21.42 -18.01 -13.54
N LEU A 326 20.45 -18.90 -13.87
CA LEU A 326 19.04 -18.54 -14.12
C LEU A 326 18.19 -18.49 -12.84
N ASP A 327 18.65 -19.04 -11.75
CA ASP A 327 17.88 -19.30 -10.53
C ASP A 327 18.21 -18.36 -9.36
N GLY A 328 19.30 -17.62 -9.37
CA GLY A 328 19.66 -16.69 -8.30
C GLY A 328 20.06 -17.38 -6.99
N TYR A 329 20.05 -16.61 -5.88
CA TYR A 329 20.49 -17.06 -4.55
C TYR A 329 19.35 -17.63 -3.68
N GLY A 330 18.14 -17.73 -4.23
CA GLY A 330 16.96 -18.22 -3.53
C GLY A 330 16.09 -17.14 -2.89
N LEU A 331 14.82 -17.48 -2.75
CA LEU A 331 13.77 -16.57 -2.27
C LEU A 331 14.03 -16.15 -0.82
N GLY A 332 14.12 -14.83 -0.57
CA GLY A 332 14.41 -14.30 0.75
C GLY A 332 15.89 -14.11 1.07
N ALA A 333 16.80 -14.47 0.16
CA ALA A 333 18.25 -14.38 0.39
C ALA A 333 18.72 -12.97 0.78
N THR A 334 18.13 -11.92 0.19
CA THR A 334 18.50 -10.52 0.44
C THR A 334 17.74 -9.87 1.61
N PHE A 335 16.93 -10.62 2.36
CA PHE A 335 16.17 -10.06 3.46
C PHE A 335 17.09 -9.53 4.57
N GLN A 336 16.92 -8.27 4.96
CA GLN A 336 17.79 -7.60 5.94
C GLN A 336 17.77 -8.26 7.34
N GLY A 337 16.68 -8.93 7.70
CA GLY A 337 16.56 -9.66 8.97
C GLY A 337 17.17 -11.06 8.97
N ASN A 338 17.81 -11.51 7.87
CA ASN A 338 18.36 -12.86 7.79
C ASN A 338 19.44 -13.15 8.83
N SER A 339 20.33 -12.20 9.10
CA SER A 339 21.38 -12.34 10.11
C SER A 339 20.79 -12.66 11.48
N MET A 340 19.72 -11.96 11.84
CA MET A 340 19.03 -12.19 13.09
C MET A 340 18.24 -13.50 13.10
N LEU A 341 17.48 -13.81 12.03
CA LEU A 341 16.80 -15.11 11.94
C LEU A 341 17.78 -16.27 12.11
N ARG A 342 18.94 -16.19 11.43
CA ARG A 342 20.00 -17.19 11.55
C ARG A 342 20.52 -17.30 12.97
N LYS A 343 20.79 -16.17 13.63
CA LYS A 343 21.27 -16.13 15.02
C LYS A 343 20.23 -16.68 16.00
N THR A 344 18.97 -16.25 15.86
CA THR A 344 17.88 -16.65 16.78
C THR A 344 17.54 -18.15 16.68
N PHE A 345 17.54 -18.70 15.47
CA PHE A 345 17.16 -20.09 15.23
C PHE A 345 18.35 -21.02 14.95
N HIS A 346 19.59 -20.55 15.17
CA HIS A 346 20.82 -21.31 14.92
C HIS A 346 20.87 -21.94 13.52
N LEU A 347 20.46 -21.18 12.48
CA LEU A 347 20.39 -21.67 11.12
C LEU A 347 21.76 -21.64 10.44
N SER A 348 21.99 -22.58 9.52
CA SER A 348 23.21 -22.64 8.71
C SER A 348 23.40 -21.36 7.90
N PRO A 349 24.64 -20.90 7.69
CA PRO A 349 24.93 -19.77 6.81
C PRO A 349 24.50 -20.10 5.40
N GLY A 350 23.97 -19.10 4.69
CA GLY A 350 23.73 -19.19 3.27
C GLY A 350 24.99 -18.86 2.47
N GLU A 351 24.90 -18.98 1.18
CA GLU A 351 25.93 -18.52 0.25
C GLU A 351 26.10 -16.99 0.36
N VAL A 352 27.33 -16.51 0.26
CA VAL A 352 27.63 -15.08 0.32
C VAL A 352 27.21 -14.43 -1.00
N ILE A 353 26.35 -13.41 -0.89
CA ILE A 353 25.97 -12.61 -2.05
C ILE A 353 27.05 -11.53 -2.24
N PRO A 354 27.69 -11.47 -3.42
CA PRO A 354 28.88 -10.62 -3.63
C PRO A 354 28.55 -9.13 -3.71
N VAL A 355 27.25 -8.79 -3.94
CA VAL A 355 26.79 -7.42 -4.15
C VAL A 355 25.60 -7.10 -3.25
N TYR A 356 25.46 -5.84 -2.89
CA TYR A 356 24.32 -5.32 -2.14
C TYR A 356 23.55 -4.30 -2.99
N TYR A 357 22.27 -4.56 -3.20
CA TYR A 357 21.38 -3.63 -3.88
C TYR A 357 20.38 -2.99 -2.91
N GLU A 358 20.23 -1.67 -3.01
CA GLU A 358 19.16 -0.95 -2.32
C GLU A 358 17.84 -1.06 -3.07
N SER A 359 17.88 -1.18 -4.42
CA SER A 359 16.67 -1.27 -5.25
C SER A 359 15.98 -2.63 -5.09
N GLU A 360 14.64 -2.62 -5.11
CA GLU A 360 13.88 -3.87 -5.09
C GLU A 360 14.12 -4.69 -6.36
N MET A 361 14.23 -4.03 -7.50
CA MET A 361 14.46 -4.73 -8.77
C MET A 361 15.78 -5.51 -8.76
N GLY A 362 16.86 -4.89 -8.28
CA GLY A 362 18.14 -5.58 -8.13
C GLY A 362 18.07 -6.74 -7.14
N ARG A 363 17.40 -6.55 -5.99
CA ARG A 363 17.23 -7.60 -4.98
C ARG A 363 16.42 -8.79 -5.51
N ILE A 364 15.31 -8.53 -6.21
CA ILE A 364 14.51 -9.59 -6.83
C ILE A 364 15.32 -10.35 -7.88
N MET A 365 16.13 -9.63 -8.68
CA MET A 365 17.03 -10.28 -9.64
C MET A 365 18.03 -11.23 -8.95
N LEU A 366 18.63 -10.81 -7.83
CA LEU A 366 19.53 -11.66 -7.05
C LEU A 366 18.83 -12.88 -6.43
N GLU A 367 17.59 -12.72 -6.00
CA GLU A 367 16.88 -13.80 -5.30
C GLU A 367 16.33 -14.88 -6.21
N VAL A 368 15.66 -14.46 -7.29
CA VAL A 368 14.92 -15.39 -8.17
C VAL A 368 15.50 -15.50 -9.56
N GLY A 369 16.63 -14.87 -9.83
CA GLY A 369 17.31 -14.84 -11.11
C GLY A 369 16.52 -14.16 -12.23
N PRO A 370 17.06 -14.14 -13.46
CA PRO A 370 16.40 -13.51 -14.62
C PRO A 370 15.01 -14.07 -14.93
N VAL A 371 14.83 -15.38 -14.81
CA VAL A 371 13.55 -16.04 -15.08
C VAL A 371 12.48 -15.56 -14.09
N GLY A 372 12.76 -15.63 -12.79
CA GLY A 372 11.83 -15.19 -11.75
C GLY A 372 11.58 -13.70 -11.82
N PHE A 373 12.59 -12.90 -12.14
CA PHE A 373 12.47 -11.45 -12.36
C PHE A 373 11.47 -11.13 -13.49
N CYS A 374 11.63 -11.76 -14.66
CA CYS A 374 10.72 -11.56 -15.79
C CYS A 374 9.29 -12.02 -15.45
N LEU A 375 9.12 -13.14 -14.76
CA LEU A 375 7.82 -13.63 -14.33
C LEU A 375 7.16 -12.67 -13.33
N TRP A 376 7.89 -12.21 -12.31
CA TRP A 376 7.36 -11.30 -11.27
C TRP A 376 6.97 -9.95 -11.83
N TYR A 377 7.85 -9.27 -12.57
CA TYR A 377 7.55 -7.97 -13.16
C TYR A 377 6.59 -8.09 -14.34
N GLY A 378 6.61 -9.18 -15.10
CA GLY A 378 5.61 -9.50 -16.12
C GLY A 378 4.20 -9.60 -15.51
N LEU A 379 4.05 -10.30 -14.38
CA LEU A 379 2.79 -10.35 -13.65
C LEU A 379 2.33 -8.95 -13.22
N ARG A 380 3.23 -8.13 -12.63
CA ARG A 380 2.91 -6.76 -12.20
C ARG A 380 2.49 -5.86 -13.36
N LEU A 381 3.14 -5.98 -14.53
CA LEU A 381 2.77 -5.24 -15.75
C LEU A 381 1.38 -5.65 -16.25
N VAL A 382 1.06 -6.95 -16.27
CA VAL A 382 -0.26 -7.42 -16.70
C VAL A 382 -1.36 -6.98 -15.73
N LEU A 383 -1.09 -6.96 -14.43
CA LEU A 383 -2.03 -6.44 -13.42
C LEU A 383 -2.21 -4.92 -13.58
N LEU A 384 -1.15 -4.17 -13.80
CA LEU A 384 -1.20 -2.74 -14.06
C LEU A 384 -2.03 -2.43 -15.31
N TYR A 385 -1.80 -3.14 -16.41
CA TYR A 385 -2.60 -3.04 -17.63
C TYR A 385 -4.06 -3.40 -17.40
N SER A 386 -4.34 -4.39 -16.57
CA SER A 386 -5.71 -4.77 -16.21
C SER A 386 -6.45 -3.68 -15.46
N LEU A 387 -5.78 -2.96 -14.52
CA LEU A 387 -6.32 -1.78 -13.85
C LEU A 387 -6.65 -0.66 -14.85
N PHE A 388 -5.76 -0.41 -15.80
CA PHE A 388 -5.99 0.59 -16.85
C PHE A 388 -7.20 0.22 -17.71
N LYS A 389 -7.34 -1.04 -18.11
CA LYS A 389 -8.53 -1.54 -18.83
C LYS A 389 -9.82 -1.35 -18.02
N VAL A 390 -9.78 -1.61 -16.71
CA VAL A 390 -10.92 -1.38 -15.81
C VAL A 390 -11.29 0.09 -15.81
N TYR A 391 -10.32 0.99 -15.65
CA TYR A 391 -10.55 2.43 -15.71
C TYR A 391 -11.25 2.87 -17.00
N LEU A 392 -10.82 2.35 -18.16
CA LEU A 392 -11.43 2.71 -19.45
C LEU A 392 -12.86 2.19 -19.62
N LYS A 393 -13.19 1.04 -19.01
CA LYS A 393 -14.50 0.38 -19.15
C LYS A 393 -15.57 0.89 -18.16
N LEU A 394 -15.14 1.47 -17.04
CA LEU A 394 -16.08 1.94 -16.02
C LEU A 394 -16.77 3.22 -16.46
N SER A 395 -18.12 3.23 -16.35
CA SER A 395 -18.98 4.39 -16.57
C SER A 395 -19.32 5.14 -15.29
N HIS A 396 -19.38 4.44 -14.13
CA HIS A 396 -19.69 5.05 -12.83
C HIS A 396 -18.56 6.03 -12.41
N PRO A 397 -18.83 7.32 -12.20
CA PRO A 397 -17.78 8.34 -12.05
C PRO A 397 -16.82 8.06 -10.90
N PHE A 398 -17.33 7.73 -9.72
CA PHE A 398 -16.50 7.48 -8.53
C PHE A 398 -15.65 6.22 -8.68
N LEU A 399 -16.25 5.10 -9.14
CA LEU A 399 -15.50 3.85 -9.35
C LEU A 399 -14.42 3.99 -10.42
N ARG A 400 -14.72 4.76 -11.48
CA ARG A 400 -13.74 5.08 -12.52
C ARG A 400 -12.55 5.86 -11.99
N GLN A 401 -12.79 6.84 -11.13
CA GLN A 401 -11.72 7.62 -10.49
C GLN A 401 -10.89 6.79 -9.52
N LEU A 402 -11.50 5.87 -8.75
CA LEU A 402 -10.79 4.90 -7.93
C LEU A 402 -9.88 3.99 -8.77
N ALA A 403 -10.38 3.50 -9.92
CA ALA A 403 -9.57 2.69 -10.83
C ALA A 403 -8.37 3.47 -11.37
N LEU A 404 -8.57 4.74 -11.78
CA LEU A 404 -7.49 5.61 -12.24
C LEU A 404 -6.45 5.85 -11.15
N SER A 405 -6.91 6.19 -9.96
CA SER A 405 -6.04 6.47 -8.82
C SER A 405 -5.21 5.23 -8.42
N ALA A 406 -5.83 4.05 -8.38
CA ALA A 406 -5.14 2.79 -8.13
C ALA A 406 -4.12 2.46 -9.25
N PHE A 407 -4.48 2.68 -10.52
CA PHE A 407 -3.56 2.52 -11.65
C PHE A 407 -2.34 3.42 -11.52
N VAL A 408 -2.55 4.71 -11.21
CA VAL A 408 -1.47 5.69 -11.04
C VAL A 408 -0.59 5.34 -9.84
N TYR A 409 -1.19 4.94 -8.70
CA TYR A 409 -0.44 4.47 -7.54
C TYR A 409 0.48 3.29 -7.89
N GLN A 410 -0.06 2.27 -8.55
CA GLN A 410 0.69 1.09 -8.96
C GLN A 410 1.82 1.43 -9.96
N GLY A 411 1.57 2.38 -10.87
CA GLY A 411 2.57 2.84 -11.84
C GLY A 411 3.72 3.61 -11.18
N VAL A 412 3.40 4.59 -10.33
CA VAL A 412 4.39 5.42 -9.64
C VAL A 412 5.23 4.61 -8.65
N THR A 413 4.61 3.65 -7.97
CA THR A 413 5.29 2.79 -7.00
C THR A 413 5.85 1.49 -7.60
N PHE A 414 5.87 1.37 -8.94
CA PHE A 414 6.27 0.14 -9.64
C PHE A 414 7.69 -0.32 -9.31
N ILE A 415 8.61 0.61 -9.14
CA ILE A 415 10.02 0.34 -8.77
C ILE A 415 10.28 0.43 -7.26
N SER A 416 9.27 0.81 -6.47
CA SER A 416 9.40 0.97 -5.03
C SER A 416 9.40 -0.38 -4.31
N GLN A 417 9.96 -0.42 -3.12
CA GLN A 417 9.99 -1.62 -2.29
C GLN A 417 8.57 -2.09 -1.94
N MET A 418 8.23 -3.29 -2.32
CA MET A 418 6.96 -3.94 -2.05
C MET A 418 7.15 -5.23 -1.24
N VAL A 419 8.03 -6.13 -1.68
CA VAL A 419 8.20 -7.49 -1.11
C VAL A 419 8.62 -7.44 0.36
N TYR A 420 9.59 -6.60 0.69
CA TYR A 420 10.10 -6.46 2.07
C TYR A 420 9.51 -5.29 2.85
N ASN A 421 8.62 -4.53 2.21
CA ASN A 421 7.79 -3.54 2.88
C ASN A 421 6.36 -4.08 3.00
N HIS A 422 6.05 -4.71 4.13
CA HIS A 422 4.73 -5.34 4.34
C HIS A 422 3.57 -4.35 4.23
N THR A 423 3.78 -3.10 4.63
CA THR A 423 2.79 -2.03 4.42
C THR A 423 2.51 -1.82 2.93
N ALA A 424 3.57 -1.72 2.11
CA ALA A 424 3.43 -1.60 0.67
C ALA A 424 2.75 -2.84 0.06
N ASN A 425 3.16 -4.02 0.50
CA ASN A 425 2.64 -5.29 0.01
C ASN A 425 1.11 -5.38 0.21
N VAL A 426 0.61 -5.03 1.40
CA VAL A 426 -0.84 -5.00 1.70
C VAL A 426 -1.57 -4.03 0.76
N TYR A 427 -1.08 -2.79 0.62
CA TYR A 427 -1.75 -1.80 -0.25
C TYR A 427 -1.71 -2.18 -1.72
N HIS A 428 -0.59 -2.71 -2.22
CA HIS A 428 -0.49 -3.15 -3.60
C HIS A 428 -1.54 -4.21 -3.93
N TRP A 429 -1.65 -5.27 -3.12
CA TRP A 429 -2.62 -6.34 -3.38
C TRP A 429 -4.05 -5.92 -3.10
N PHE A 430 -4.29 -5.03 -2.14
CA PHE A 430 -5.60 -4.41 -1.95
C PHE A 430 -6.05 -3.64 -3.20
N PHE A 431 -5.19 -2.78 -3.76
CA PHE A 431 -5.52 -2.02 -4.97
C PHE A 431 -5.61 -2.90 -6.22
N TYR A 432 -4.83 -3.96 -6.33
CA TYR A 432 -5.02 -4.94 -7.41
C TYR A 432 -6.37 -5.67 -7.28
N GLY A 433 -6.92 -5.82 -6.09
CA GLY A 433 -8.28 -6.31 -5.87
C GLY A 433 -9.36 -5.45 -6.56
N PHE A 434 -9.08 -4.17 -6.84
CA PHE A 434 -9.97 -3.27 -7.58
C PHE A 434 -10.22 -3.72 -9.02
N ILE A 435 -9.33 -4.51 -9.62
CA ILE A 435 -9.54 -5.12 -10.95
C ILE A 435 -10.86 -5.91 -11.01
N LEU A 436 -11.19 -6.58 -9.91
CA LEU A 436 -12.39 -7.41 -9.81
C LEU A 436 -13.54 -6.69 -9.09
N LEU A 437 -13.22 -5.92 -8.05
CA LEU A 437 -14.19 -5.21 -7.22
C LEU A 437 -14.98 -4.15 -8.01
N LEU A 438 -14.28 -3.22 -8.66
CA LEU A 438 -14.94 -2.04 -9.22
C LEU A 438 -15.93 -2.39 -10.36
N PRO A 439 -15.61 -3.31 -11.29
CA PRO A 439 -16.59 -3.78 -12.27
C PRO A 439 -17.75 -4.56 -11.64
N HIS A 440 -17.52 -5.24 -10.52
CA HIS A 440 -18.58 -5.94 -9.80
C HIS A 440 -19.56 -4.94 -9.18
N LEU A 441 -19.08 -3.93 -8.45
CA LEU A 441 -19.92 -2.90 -7.84
C LEU A 441 -20.70 -2.10 -8.88
N GLN A 442 -20.11 -1.77 -10.03
CA GLN A 442 -20.85 -1.11 -11.12
C GLN A 442 -22.01 -1.95 -11.62
N ARG A 443 -21.85 -3.27 -11.76
CA ARG A 443 -22.95 -4.16 -12.17
C ARG A 443 -24.05 -4.22 -11.13
N VAL A 444 -23.70 -4.26 -9.85
CA VAL A 444 -24.67 -4.23 -8.73
C VAL A 444 -25.46 -2.93 -8.76
N ASP A 445 -24.81 -1.78 -8.90
CA ASP A 445 -25.48 -0.47 -9.01
C ASP A 445 -26.45 -0.40 -10.22
N GLN A 446 -26.00 -0.89 -11.38
CA GLN A 446 -26.83 -0.94 -12.57
C GLN A 446 -28.07 -1.84 -12.39
N TRP A 447 -27.90 -2.99 -11.75
CA TRP A 447 -28.98 -3.92 -11.46
C TRP A 447 -30.00 -3.34 -10.46
N GLN A 448 -29.55 -2.69 -9.40
CA GLN A 448 -30.41 -2.00 -8.44
C GLN A 448 -31.24 -0.89 -9.09
N LYS A 449 -30.64 -0.09 -9.97
CA LYS A 449 -31.32 0.96 -10.75
C LYS A 449 -32.34 0.38 -11.72
N ALA A 450 -32.07 -0.76 -12.35
CA ALA A 450 -33.00 -1.43 -13.25
C ALA A 450 -34.25 -2.01 -12.53
N GLN A 451 -34.10 -2.38 -11.25
CA GLN A 451 -35.25 -2.89 -10.45
C GLN A 451 -36.14 -1.79 -9.85
N GLN A 452 -35.69 -0.53 -9.84
CA GLN A 452 -36.44 0.61 -9.32
C GLN A 452 -36.72 1.67 -10.41
N PRO A 453 -37.41 1.31 -11.52
CA PRO A 453 -37.64 2.25 -12.62
C PRO A 453 -38.55 3.43 -12.27
N GLY A 454 -39.22 3.41 -11.10
CA GLY A 454 -40.27 4.39 -10.76
C GLY A 454 -39.82 5.60 -9.92
N LEU A 455 -38.66 5.59 -9.32
CA LEU A 455 -38.23 6.66 -8.38
C LEU A 455 -37.52 7.85 -9.03
N PHE A 456 -37.12 7.77 -10.30
CA PHE A 456 -36.35 8.81 -10.99
C PHE A 456 -37.11 9.66 -11.99
N TYR A 457 -38.42 9.44 -12.21
CA TYR A 457 -39.24 10.28 -13.09
C TYR A 457 -39.98 11.43 -12.37
N GLY A 458 -39.63 11.74 -11.11
CA GLY A 458 -40.31 12.73 -10.28
C GLY A 458 -39.77 14.18 -10.31
N TYR A 459 -38.75 14.52 -11.08
CA TYR A 459 -38.22 15.88 -11.16
C TYR A 459 -37.99 16.33 -12.62
N SER A 460 -39.05 16.39 -13.42
CA SER A 460 -39.05 17.23 -14.60
C SER A 460 -40.52 17.45 -15.01
N THR A 461 -40.85 18.71 -15.05
CA THR A 461 -42.07 19.41 -15.50
C THR A 461 -43.04 19.89 -14.42
N TYR A 462 -42.56 20.87 -13.63
CA TYR A 462 -43.48 21.91 -13.21
C TYR A 462 -43.14 23.17 -14.04
N ILE A 463 -43.83 23.36 -15.15
CA ILE A 463 -43.91 24.63 -15.85
C ILE A 463 -45.14 25.35 -15.31
N PRO A 464 -45.04 26.42 -14.51
CA PRO A 464 -46.21 27.25 -14.17
C PRO A 464 -46.41 28.23 -15.31
N GLY A 465 -47.60 28.28 -15.86
CA GLY A 465 -48.10 29.46 -16.59
C GLY A 465 -48.41 29.29 -18.05
N ALA A 466 -49.62 28.81 -18.35
CA ALA A 466 -50.40 29.27 -19.49
C ALA A 466 -51.80 29.58 -19.01
N SER A 467 -52.04 30.81 -18.58
CA SER A 467 -53.36 31.38 -18.42
C SER A 467 -53.94 31.70 -19.79
N HIS A 468 -55.06 31.04 -20.10
CA HIS A 468 -55.93 31.44 -21.18
C HIS A 468 -56.57 32.80 -20.90
N HIS A 469 -56.50 33.72 -21.85
CA HIS A 469 -57.53 34.62 -22.32
C HIS A 469 -57.54 34.63 -23.84
#